data_38bc877a4d405590db520afdf9d18680
#
_entry.id   38bc877a4d405590db520afdf9d18680
#
_cell.length_a   1.000
_cell.length_b   1.000
_cell.length_c   1.000
_cell.angle_alpha   90.00
_cell.angle_beta   90.00
_cell.angle_gamma   90.00
#
_symmetry.space_group_name_H-M   'P 1'
#
loop_
_entity.id
_entity.type
_entity.pdbx_description
1 polymer ?
#
loop_
_entity_poly.entity_id
_entity_poly.type
_entity_poly.pdbx_seq_one_letter_code
_entity_poly.pdbx_strand_id
1 'polypeptide(L)'
;MFILTAAAGVLVMSCEGNKIDTGLTAEEKAMKAAVEEYVPGVVYDIYGKLADETENLYNQLAAMKGASTVTAAQVNAACTTFLSARSWWEKSEAFLFGAATNYGIDPHIDSWPLDLDALANALSNAGAIAALDRDGAAATGYVGASALGFHGIEFILFRDGAARDAACFSAAYKDEALGTDGKTELIFATAVAEDLRNYCFELQAAWDPGCPADRVALVEDELELNTVMDSGMTFGENLLGAGEAGSTYKTWQYAVSNILVAGCSNICNEVANTKIGTAYYAAADDAEAQDYIESPYSKKSYTDFKDNILSIQYSLYGGNGATVASRTSLMSFLREHGYARAAELESALKAAVASLDACINSGVAFVDNKKAPVAGTAIEKINALDELLNDAADWAAKL
;
A
#
# COMPACT_ATOMS: atom_id res chain seq x y z
N MET A 1 -47.30 48.26 50.91
CA MET A 1 -46.98 47.66 49.58
C MET A 1 -45.61 47.14 49.66
N PHE A 2 -45.47 45.84 49.98
CA PHE A 2 -44.18 45.15 50.16
C PHE A 2 -43.96 44.33 48.92
N ILE A 3 -42.81 44.56 48.24
CA ILE A 3 -42.33 43.75 47.09
C ILE A 3 -41.38 42.70 47.64
N LEU A 4 -41.79 41.44 47.55
CA LEU A 4 -40.90 40.30 47.78
C LEU A 4 -40.11 40.02 46.46
N THR A 5 -38.77 40.12 46.55
CA THR A 5 -37.91 39.65 45.54
C THR A 5 -37.54 38.21 45.86
N ALA A 6 -38.01 37.28 45.04
CA ALA A 6 -37.57 35.87 45.08
C ALA A 6 -36.24 35.68 44.28
N ALA A 7 -35.18 35.30 44.97
CA ALA A 7 -33.92 34.89 44.35
C ALA A 7 -34.06 33.43 43.91
N ALA A 8 -34.06 33.21 42.59
CA ALA A 8 -33.95 31.85 42.03
C ALA A 8 -32.48 31.43 42.00
N GLY A 9 -32.14 30.53 42.88
CA GLY A 9 -30.83 29.84 42.83
C GLY A 9 -30.80 28.85 41.67
N VAL A 10 -29.94 29.10 40.69
CA VAL A 10 -29.64 28.13 39.64
C VAL A 10 -28.68 27.10 40.21
N LEU A 11 -29.16 25.88 40.48
CA LEU A 11 -28.33 24.72 40.73
C LEU A 11 -27.74 24.30 39.38
N VAL A 12 -26.45 24.57 39.19
CA VAL A 12 -25.65 23.95 38.12
C VAL A 12 -25.40 22.52 38.56
N MET A 13 -26.23 21.59 38.09
CA MET A 13 -25.86 20.15 38.13
C MET A 13 -24.72 19.93 37.11
N SER A 14 -23.53 19.72 37.65
CA SER A 14 -22.42 19.11 36.92
C SER A 14 -22.89 17.72 36.52
N CYS A 15 -23.22 17.52 35.25
CA CYS A 15 -23.30 16.20 34.65
C CYS A 15 -21.86 15.66 34.54
N GLU A 16 -21.38 14.96 35.56
CA GLU A 16 -20.35 13.93 35.34
C GLU A 16 -20.97 12.95 34.34
N GLY A 17 -20.46 12.96 33.11
CA GLY A 17 -20.84 11.99 32.09
C GLY A 17 -20.57 10.60 32.66
N ASN A 18 -21.64 9.85 32.90
CA ASN A 18 -21.51 8.42 33.17
C ASN A 18 -20.70 7.83 32.02
N LYS A 19 -19.46 7.42 32.31
CA LYS A 19 -18.72 6.54 31.41
C LYS A 19 -19.59 5.30 31.26
N ILE A 20 -20.10 5.08 30.04
CA ILE A 20 -20.80 3.83 29.72
C ILE A 20 -19.78 2.73 29.97
N ASP A 21 -20.04 1.89 30.96
CA ASP A 21 -19.25 0.66 31.14
C ASP A 21 -19.57 -0.24 29.96
N THR A 22 -18.64 -0.37 29.04
CA THR A 22 -18.80 -1.14 27.81
C THR A 22 -18.76 -2.65 28.06
N GLY A 23 -18.52 -3.08 29.31
CA GLY A 23 -18.32 -4.49 29.64
C GLY A 23 -16.99 -5.09 29.16
N LEU A 24 -16.12 -4.29 28.51
CA LEU A 24 -14.82 -4.75 28.01
C LEU A 24 -13.82 -4.95 29.15
N THR A 25 -12.96 -5.96 29.04
CA THR A 25 -11.81 -6.16 29.93
C THR A 25 -10.77 -5.04 29.77
N ALA A 26 -9.73 -5.01 30.61
CA ALA A 26 -8.64 -4.04 30.47
C ALA A 26 -7.84 -4.28 29.17
N GLU A 27 -7.64 -5.53 28.81
CA GLU A 27 -6.96 -5.97 27.59
C GLU A 27 -7.77 -5.57 26.35
N GLU A 28 -9.07 -5.82 26.34
CA GLU A 28 -9.94 -5.44 25.23
C GLU A 28 -10.01 -3.91 25.04
N LYS A 29 -10.03 -3.14 26.13
CA LYS A 29 -9.95 -1.67 26.05
C LYS A 29 -8.62 -1.20 25.44
N ALA A 30 -7.52 -1.86 25.77
CA ALA A 30 -6.20 -1.53 25.21
C ALA A 30 -6.09 -1.95 23.72
N MET A 31 -6.61 -3.12 23.37
CA MET A 31 -6.72 -3.56 21.97
C MET A 31 -7.56 -2.58 21.13
N LYS A 32 -8.74 -2.19 21.66
CA LYS A 32 -9.60 -1.19 21.02
C LYS A 32 -8.85 0.12 20.77
N ALA A 33 -8.18 0.65 21.80
CA ALA A 33 -7.41 1.90 21.68
C ALA A 33 -6.29 1.78 20.63
N ALA A 34 -5.65 0.61 20.54
CA ALA A 34 -4.61 0.38 19.54
C ALA A 34 -5.16 0.33 18.11
N VAL A 35 -6.32 -0.27 17.91
CA VAL A 35 -7.00 -0.30 16.61
C VAL A 35 -7.53 1.09 16.24
N GLU A 36 -8.10 1.83 17.21
CA GLU A 36 -8.57 3.21 17.02
C GLU A 36 -7.45 4.19 16.65
N GLU A 37 -6.20 3.90 17.01
CA GLU A 37 -5.04 4.67 16.58
C GLU A 37 -4.50 4.17 15.23
N TYR A 38 -4.40 2.86 15.04
CA TYR A 38 -3.90 2.23 13.82
C TYR A 38 -4.69 2.59 12.57
N VAL A 39 -6.02 2.48 12.62
CA VAL A 39 -6.86 2.67 11.43
C VAL A 39 -6.71 4.09 10.85
N PRO A 40 -6.95 5.19 11.61
CA PRO A 40 -6.77 6.52 11.04
C PRO A 40 -5.31 6.94 10.89
N GLY A 41 -4.43 6.55 11.82
CA GLY A 41 -3.04 7.00 11.84
C GLY A 41 -2.12 6.29 10.85
N VAL A 42 -2.52 5.12 10.37
CA VAL A 42 -1.74 4.33 9.41
C VAL A 42 -2.53 4.12 8.13
N VAL A 43 -3.66 3.41 8.19
CA VAL A 43 -4.36 2.95 7.00
C VAL A 43 -4.95 4.11 6.19
N TYR A 44 -5.75 4.98 6.84
CA TYR A 44 -6.37 6.13 6.15
C TYR A 44 -5.32 7.10 5.63
N ASP A 45 -4.29 7.40 6.44
CA ASP A 45 -3.25 8.34 6.05
C ASP A 45 -2.42 7.83 4.87
N ILE A 46 -2.07 6.53 4.83
CA ILE A 46 -1.28 5.96 3.74
C ILE A 46 -2.12 5.84 2.45
N TYR A 47 -3.34 5.34 2.50
CA TYR A 47 -4.19 5.27 1.31
C TYR A 47 -4.58 6.67 0.79
N GLY A 48 -4.76 7.65 1.69
CA GLY A 48 -4.94 9.04 1.28
C GLY A 48 -3.75 9.60 0.49
N LYS A 49 -2.52 9.36 0.97
CA LYS A 49 -1.29 9.78 0.27
C LYS A 49 -1.05 9.02 -1.04
N LEU A 50 -1.35 7.73 -1.06
CA LEU A 50 -1.30 6.93 -2.28
C LEU A 50 -2.25 7.50 -3.34
N ALA A 51 -3.49 7.79 -2.96
CA ALA A 51 -4.50 8.39 -3.84
C ALA A 51 -4.05 9.75 -4.38
N ASP A 52 -3.48 10.62 -3.53
CA ASP A 52 -2.94 11.93 -3.94
C ASP A 52 -1.79 11.79 -4.95
N GLU A 53 -0.84 10.87 -4.70
CA GLU A 53 0.34 10.71 -5.56
C GLU A 53 -0.02 10.02 -6.89
N THR A 54 -0.95 9.08 -6.91
CA THR A 54 -1.41 8.48 -8.17
C THR A 54 -2.20 9.45 -9.03
N GLU A 55 -2.98 10.35 -8.43
CA GLU A 55 -3.62 11.46 -9.13
C GLU A 55 -2.59 12.42 -9.73
N ASN A 56 -1.55 12.79 -8.95
CA ASN A 56 -0.45 13.62 -9.43
C ASN A 56 0.29 12.97 -10.60
N LEU A 57 0.56 11.66 -10.53
CA LEU A 57 1.21 10.90 -11.59
C LEU A 57 0.38 10.91 -12.88
N TYR A 58 -0.92 10.61 -12.78
CA TYR A 58 -1.83 10.69 -13.92
C TYR A 58 -1.82 12.07 -14.56
N ASN A 59 -1.96 13.14 -13.77
CA ASN A 59 -1.97 14.50 -14.26
C ASN A 59 -0.66 14.89 -14.98
N GLN A 60 0.48 14.42 -14.49
CA GLN A 60 1.79 14.67 -15.11
C GLN A 60 1.93 13.92 -16.44
N LEU A 61 1.53 12.64 -16.49
CA LEU A 61 1.57 11.85 -17.74
C LEU A 61 0.58 12.39 -18.78
N ALA A 62 -0.61 12.81 -18.36
CA ALA A 62 -1.59 13.48 -19.24
C ALA A 62 -1.03 14.80 -19.81
N ALA A 63 -0.33 15.58 -19.01
CA ALA A 63 0.35 16.80 -19.47
C ALA A 63 1.50 16.49 -20.47
N MET A 64 2.25 15.42 -20.24
CA MET A 64 3.27 14.95 -21.19
C MET A 64 2.65 14.48 -22.50
N LYS A 65 1.56 13.71 -22.44
CA LYS A 65 0.81 13.23 -23.61
C LYS A 65 0.30 14.39 -24.48
N GLY A 66 -0.19 15.46 -23.84
CA GLY A 66 -0.69 16.67 -24.49
C GLY A 66 0.38 17.62 -25.03
N ALA A 67 1.64 17.44 -24.64
CA ALA A 67 2.74 18.33 -25.03
C ALA A 67 3.17 18.10 -26.49
N SER A 68 3.53 19.17 -27.19
CA SER A 68 4.14 19.07 -28.53
C SER A 68 5.55 18.47 -28.48
N THR A 69 6.24 18.67 -27.36
CA THR A 69 7.58 18.12 -27.07
C THR A 69 7.66 17.87 -25.56
N VAL A 70 7.99 16.67 -25.17
CA VAL A 70 8.25 16.31 -23.77
C VAL A 70 9.62 16.84 -23.36
N THR A 71 9.71 17.38 -22.16
CA THR A 71 10.96 17.92 -21.59
C THR A 71 11.54 16.98 -20.52
N ALA A 72 12.85 17.03 -20.32
CA ALA A 72 13.51 16.26 -19.25
C ALA A 72 12.97 16.61 -17.85
N ALA A 73 12.53 17.85 -17.62
CA ALA A 73 11.91 18.24 -16.36
C ALA A 73 10.57 17.53 -16.13
N GLN A 74 9.75 17.36 -17.16
CA GLN A 74 8.49 16.60 -17.06
C GLN A 74 8.73 15.11 -16.78
N VAL A 75 9.68 14.50 -17.49
CA VAL A 75 10.02 13.07 -17.26
C VAL A 75 10.53 12.86 -15.84
N ASN A 76 11.47 13.71 -15.38
CA ASN A 76 12.01 13.61 -14.02
C ASN A 76 10.93 13.83 -12.95
N ALA A 77 9.98 14.75 -13.17
CA ALA A 77 8.86 14.96 -12.27
C ALA A 77 7.95 13.71 -12.21
N ALA A 78 7.57 13.15 -13.35
CA ALA A 78 6.77 11.93 -13.41
C ALA A 78 7.47 10.74 -12.75
N CYS A 79 8.78 10.56 -12.98
CA CYS A 79 9.57 9.52 -12.33
C CYS A 79 9.63 9.72 -10.80
N THR A 80 9.77 10.94 -10.32
CA THR A 80 9.79 11.25 -8.88
C THR A 80 8.44 10.94 -8.25
N THR A 81 7.35 11.37 -8.87
CA THR A 81 5.99 11.10 -8.39
C THR A 81 5.65 9.61 -8.45
N PHE A 82 6.08 8.90 -9.51
CA PHE A 82 5.94 7.45 -9.59
C PHE A 82 6.62 6.74 -8.39
N LEU A 83 7.87 7.07 -8.10
CA LEU A 83 8.58 6.48 -6.96
C LEU A 83 7.94 6.83 -5.61
N SER A 84 7.33 8.02 -5.49
CA SER A 84 6.56 8.40 -4.31
C SER A 84 5.27 7.58 -4.20
N ALA A 85 4.48 7.47 -5.27
CA ALA A 85 3.27 6.66 -5.30
C ALA A 85 3.58 5.18 -5.01
N ARG A 86 4.63 4.62 -5.65
CA ARG A 86 5.08 3.26 -5.38
C ARG A 86 5.44 3.05 -3.92
N SER A 87 6.19 3.97 -3.32
CA SER A 87 6.55 3.92 -1.90
C SER A 87 5.33 3.94 -0.97
N TRP A 88 4.24 4.65 -1.31
CA TRP A 88 3.00 4.62 -0.51
C TRP A 88 2.25 3.29 -0.68
N TRP A 89 2.26 2.72 -1.87
CA TRP A 89 1.72 1.38 -2.10
C TRP A 89 2.46 0.33 -1.27
N GLU A 90 3.77 0.27 -1.36
CA GLU A 90 4.60 -0.66 -0.58
C GLU A 90 4.41 -0.51 0.94
N LYS A 91 4.20 0.71 1.42
CA LYS A 91 3.88 0.99 2.82
C LYS A 91 2.45 0.61 3.21
N SER A 92 1.62 0.16 2.29
CA SER A 92 0.28 -0.37 2.55
C SER A 92 0.24 -1.90 2.64
N GLU A 93 1.31 -2.58 2.32
CA GLU A 93 1.38 -4.03 2.19
C GLU A 93 1.03 -4.81 3.49
N ALA A 94 1.23 -4.22 4.68
CA ALA A 94 0.79 -4.83 5.93
C ALA A 94 -0.73 -4.71 6.18
N PHE A 95 -1.52 -4.18 5.24
CA PHE A 95 -2.97 -4.08 5.36
C PHE A 95 -3.73 -4.25 4.03
N LEU A 96 -3.21 -5.12 3.16
CA LEU A 96 -3.90 -5.55 1.94
C LEU A 96 -5.16 -6.36 2.25
N PHE A 97 -5.28 -6.94 3.47
CA PHE A 97 -6.52 -7.54 3.93
C PHE A 97 -7.65 -6.48 3.91
N GLY A 98 -8.81 -6.86 3.46
CA GLY A 98 -9.91 -5.90 3.25
C GLY A 98 -10.06 -5.52 1.76
N ALA A 99 -10.18 -4.25 1.44
CA ALA A 99 -10.53 -3.79 0.09
C ALA A 99 -9.55 -4.28 -1.00
N ALA A 100 -8.25 -4.16 -0.77
CA ALA A 100 -7.24 -4.55 -1.76
C ALA A 100 -7.41 -6.01 -2.21
N THR A 101 -7.62 -6.92 -1.26
CA THR A 101 -7.85 -8.34 -1.54
C THR A 101 -9.29 -8.62 -2.00
N ASN A 102 -10.30 -8.08 -1.29
CA ASN A 102 -11.69 -8.44 -1.51
C ASN A 102 -12.25 -7.92 -2.83
N TYR A 103 -11.78 -6.79 -3.30
CA TYR A 103 -12.17 -6.19 -4.58
C TYR A 103 -11.17 -6.51 -5.70
N GLY A 104 -10.12 -7.27 -5.42
CA GLY A 104 -9.12 -7.68 -6.41
C GLY A 104 -8.27 -6.52 -6.93
N ILE A 105 -8.09 -5.47 -6.11
CA ILE A 105 -7.34 -4.27 -6.49
C ILE A 105 -5.85 -4.58 -6.57
N ASP A 106 -5.31 -5.28 -5.56
CA ASP A 106 -3.89 -5.65 -5.49
C ASP A 106 -3.41 -6.33 -6.79
N PRO A 107 -3.94 -7.48 -7.23
CA PRO A 107 -3.47 -8.11 -8.47
C PRO A 107 -3.76 -7.30 -9.74
N HIS A 108 -4.60 -6.27 -9.67
CA HIS A 108 -4.89 -5.40 -10.80
C HIS A 108 -3.84 -4.30 -10.98
N ILE A 109 -3.38 -3.69 -9.87
CA ILE A 109 -2.47 -2.54 -9.90
C ILE A 109 -1.01 -2.92 -9.68
N ASP A 110 -0.72 -4.12 -9.17
CA ASP A 110 0.63 -4.55 -8.78
C ASP A 110 0.99 -5.98 -9.22
N SER A 111 0.52 -6.42 -10.38
CA SER A 111 0.94 -7.70 -10.96
C SER A 111 2.39 -7.66 -11.46
N TRP A 112 3.21 -8.57 -10.97
CA TRP A 112 4.61 -8.74 -11.38
C TRP A 112 5.00 -10.24 -11.46
N PRO A 113 6.04 -10.62 -12.24
CA PRO A 113 6.82 -9.78 -13.16
C PRO A 113 5.99 -9.23 -14.31
N LEU A 114 6.42 -8.08 -14.85
CA LEU A 114 5.79 -7.50 -16.05
C LEU A 114 5.89 -8.47 -17.23
N ASP A 115 4.76 -8.76 -17.86
CA ASP A 115 4.70 -9.52 -19.11
C ASP A 115 5.01 -8.60 -20.31
N LEU A 116 6.27 -8.60 -20.74
CA LEU A 116 6.73 -7.78 -21.86
C LEU A 116 6.10 -8.17 -23.20
N ASP A 117 5.77 -9.45 -23.39
CA ASP A 117 5.11 -9.91 -24.62
C ASP A 117 3.65 -9.41 -24.66
N ALA A 118 2.94 -9.47 -23.53
CA ALA A 118 1.59 -8.90 -23.41
C ALA A 118 1.62 -7.38 -23.63
N LEU A 119 2.58 -6.68 -23.05
CA LEU A 119 2.77 -5.24 -23.24
C LEU A 119 3.07 -4.91 -24.71
N ALA A 120 4.01 -5.59 -25.36
CA ALA A 120 4.34 -5.38 -26.77
C ALA A 120 3.15 -5.65 -27.68
N ASN A 121 2.36 -6.69 -27.40
CA ASN A 121 1.14 -7.01 -28.13
C ASN A 121 0.08 -5.91 -27.98
N ALA A 122 -0.13 -5.40 -26.78
CA ALA A 122 -1.05 -4.30 -26.52
C ALA A 122 -0.62 -3.02 -27.27
N LEU A 123 0.64 -2.66 -27.21
CA LEU A 123 1.19 -1.46 -27.86
C LEU A 123 1.25 -1.56 -29.38
N SER A 124 1.36 -2.76 -29.96
CA SER A 124 1.30 -2.99 -31.41
C SER A 124 -0.12 -2.98 -31.97
N ASN A 125 -1.14 -3.10 -31.11
CA ASN A 125 -2.55 -3.09 -31.52
C ASN A 125 -3.07 -1.65 -31.69
N ALA A 126 -3.08 -1.15 -32.90
CA ALA A 126 -3.53 0.21 -33.20
C ALA A 126 -4.98 0.49 -32.75
N GLY A 127 -5.86 -0.52 -32.71
CA GLY A 127 -7.22 -0.38 -32.21
C GLY A 127 -7.27 -0.19 -30.69
N ALA A 128 -6.46 -0.95 -29.94
CA ALA A 128 -6.31 -0.79 -28.49
C ALA A 128 -5.73 0.58 -28.14
N ILE A 129 -4.65 1.01 -28.81
CA ILE A 129 -4.04 2.31 -28.58
C ILE A 129 -5.00 3.46 -28.89
N ALA A 130 -5.78 3.37 -29.98
CA ALA A 130 -6.79 4.37 -30.29
C ALA A 130 -7.93 4.42 -29.27
N ALA A 131 -8.28 3.30 -28.63
CA ALA A 131 -9.22 3.25 -27.52
C ALA A 131 -8.63 3.88 -26.25
N LEU A 132 -7.41 3.51 -25.88
CA LEU A 132 -6.69 4.09 -24.72
C LEU A 132 -6.51 5.61 -24.85
N ASP A 133 -6.23 6.11 -26.08
CA ASP A 133 -6.08 7.56 -26.32
C ASP A 133 -7.40 8.33 -26.18
N ARG A 134 -8.53 7.69 -26.50
CA ARG A 134 -9.87 8.30 -26.47
C ARG A 134 -10.56 8.15 -25.12
N ASP A 135 -10.50 6.95 -24.55
CA ASP A 135 -11.34 6.54 -23.43
C ASP A 135 -10.52 6.29 -22.13
N GLY A 136 -9.18 6.42 -22.18
CA GLY A 136 -8.30 6.32 -21.01
C GLY A 136 -8.45 5.00 -20.25
N ALA A 137 -8.67 5.09 -18.95
CA ALA A 137 -8.82 3.93 -18.06
C ALA A 137 -9.97 2.99 -18.48
N ALA A 138 -11.04 3.50 -19.05
CA ALA A 138 -12.16 2.66 -19.52
C ALA A 138 -11.75 1.66 -20.60
N ALA A 139 -10.63 1.90 -21.30
CA ALA A 139 -10.10 1.03 -22.34
C ALA A 139 -9.01 0.06 -21.87
N THR A 140 -8.62 0.07 -20.56
CA THR A 140 -7.57 -0.82 -20.03
C THR A 140 -7.94 -2.30 -20.14
N GLY A 141 -9.24 -2.63 -20.21
CA GLY A 141 -9.71 -3.99 -20.50
C GLY A 141 -9.19 -4.61 -21.82
N TYR A 142 -8.58 -3.81 -22.70
CA TYR A 142 -7.87 -4.32 -23.89
C TYR A 142 -6.43 -4.79 -23.58
N VAL A 143 -5.96 -4.58 -22.36
CA VAL A 143 -4.62 -4.92 -21.89
C VAL A 143 -4.75 -5.99 -20.79
N GLY A 144 -3.91 -7.00 -20.81
CA GLY A 144 -3.88 -8.00 -19.73
C GLY A 144 -3.37 -7.40 -18.41
N ALA A 145 -3.89 -7.87 -17.27
CA ALA A 145 -3.48 -7.39 -15.95
C ALA A 145 -1.96 -7.42 -15.73
N SER A 146 -1.27 -8.43 -16.27
CA SER A 146 0.20 -8.57 -16.20
C SER A 146 1.01 -7.47 -16.91
N ALA A 147 0.35 -6.54 -17.62
CA ALA A 147 0.99 -5.39 -18.27
C ALA A 147 0.43 -4.04 -17.74
N LEU A 148 -0.49 -4.06 -16.78
CA LEU A 148 -1.09 -2.87 -16.17
C LEU A 148 -0.32 -2.39 -14.92
N GLY A 149 -0.92 -1.46 -14.21
CA GLY A 149 -0.52 -1.01 -12.90
C GLY A 149 0.87 -0.36 -12.85
N PHE A 150 1.48 -0.47 -11.68
CA PHE A 150 2.80 0.12 -11.41
C PHE A 150 3.87 -0.38 -12.38
N HIS A 151 3.94 -1.68 -12.64
CA HIS A 151 5.04 -2.26 -13.43
C HIS A 151 4.98 -1.92 -14.92
N GLY A 152 3.75 -1.77 -15.47
CA GLY A 152 3.58 -1.25 -16.82
C GLY A 152 4.07 0.20 -16.96
N ILE A 153 3.75 1.05 -15.99
CA ILE A 153 4.22 2.45 -15.96
C ILE A 153 5.72 2.52 -15.67
N GLU A 154 6.24 1.71 -14.76
CA GLU A 154 7.67 1.63 -14.44
C GLU A 154 8.49 1.38 -15.70
N PHE A 155 8.11 0.39 -16.49
CA PHE A 155 8.81 0.06 -17.73
C PHE A 155 8.81 1.22 -18.72
N ILE A 156 7.73 1.99 -18.82
CA ILE A 156 7.68 3.15 -19.73
C ILE A 156 8.54 4.31 -19.23
N LEU A 157 8.66 4.51 -17.92
CA LEU A 157 9.38 5.65 -17.35
C LEU A 157 10.88 5.39 -17.11
N PHE A 158 11.27 4.13 -16.84
CA PHE A 158 12.62 3.79 -16.39
C PHE A 158 13.30 2.76 -17.30
N ARG A 159 14.64 2.83 -17.37
CA ARG A 159 15.55 1.80 -17.89
C ARG A 159 16.84 1.82 -17.07
N ASP A 160 17.34 0.66 -16.72
CA ASP A 160 18.63 0.48 -16.01
C ASP A 160 18.77 1.34 -14.73
N GLY A 161 17.69 1.55 -14.01
CA GLY A 161 17.67 2.33 -12.76
C GLY A 161 17.60 3.85 -12.95
N ALA A 162 17.44 4.33 -14.17
CA ALA A 162 17.39 5.75 -14.50
C ALA A 162 16.10 6.12 -15.25
N ALA A 163 15.68 7.38 -15.10
CA ALA A 163 14.64 7.96 -15.94
C ALA A 163 15.04 7.90 -17.41
N ARG A 164 14.13 7.54 -18.30
CA ARG A 164 14.38 7.55 -19.75
C ARG A 164 14.54 8.99 -20.26
N ASP A 165 15.32 9.15 -21.31
CA ASP A 165 15.50 10.46 -21.94
C ASP A 165 14.17 11.00 -22.52
N ALA A 166 13.95 12.30 -22.43
CA ALA A 166 12.76 12.96 -22.95
C ALA A 166 12.52 12.70 -24.45
N ALA A 167 13.58 12.50 -25.22
CA ALA A 167 13.50 12.15 -26.64
C ALA A 167 12.82 10.79 -26.88
N CYS A 168 12.85 9.88 -25.89
CA CYS A 168 12.18 8.59 -25.97
C CYS A 168 10.64 8.71 -26.03
N PHE A 169 10.07 9.83 -25.63
CA PHE A 169 8.62 10.06 -25.64
C PHE A 169 8.12 10.77 -26.89
N SER A 170 8.81 10.63 -28.01
CA SER A 170 8.44 11.25 -29.29
C SER A 170 7.98 10.18 -30.31
N ALA A 171 7.19 10.59 -31.30
CA ALA A 171 6.79 9.73 -32.41
C ALA A 171 7.97 9.29 -33.31
N ALA A 172 9.10 9.99 -33.24
CA ALA A 172 10.31 9.65 -33.99
C ALA A 172 11.17 8.57 -33.29
N TYR A 173 10.98 8.37 -31.99
CA TYR A 173 11.67 7.34 -31.24
C TYR A 173 11.06 5.97 -31.52
N LYS A 174 11.89 4.94 -31.53
CA LYS A 174 11.46 3.55 -31.59
C LYS A 174 12.11 2.79 -30.42
N ASP A 175 11.28 2.23 -29.55
CA ASP A 175 11.76 1.36 -28.47
C ASP A 175 12.21 0.02 -29.07
N GLU A 176 13.45 -0.41 -28.74
CA GLU A 176 14.03 -1.63 -29.29
C GLU A 176 13.35 -2.89 -28.71
N ALA A 177 12.90 -2.83 -27.45
CA ALA A 177 12.27 -3.97 -26.78
C ALA A 177 10.80 -4.16 -27.24
N LEU A 178 10.08 -3.07 -27.44
CA LEU A 178 8.63 -3.10 -27.75
C LEU A 178 8.34 -2.93 -29.25
N GLY A 179 9.26 -2.38 -30.04
CA GLY A 179 9.06 -2.05 -31.44
C GLY A 179 8.08 -0.92 -31.73
N THR A 180 7.68 -0.16 -30.69
CA THR A 180 6.70 0.92 -30.74
C THR A 180 7.35 2.30 -30.70
N ASP A 181 6.57 3.36 -31.00
CA ASP A 181 7.06 4.73 -30.84
C ASP A 181 6.71 5.29 -29.45
N GLY A 182 7.53 6.26 -29.01
CA GLY A 182 7.40 6.82 -27.67
C GLY A 182 6.10 7.58 -27.40
N LYS A 183 5.39 8.04 -28.44
CA LYS A 183 4.07 8.65 -28.27
C LYS A 183 3.01 7.58 -27.96
N THR A 184 3.09 6.43 -28.61
CA THR A 184 2.24 5.26 -28.34
C THR A 184 2.44 4.77 -26.91
N GLU A 185 3.70 4.66 -26.45
CA GLU A 185 4.02 4.30 -25.07
C GLU A 185 3.45 5.31 -24.05
N LEU A 186 3.50 6.59 -24.36
CA LEU A 186 2.97 7.64 -23.48
C LEU A 186 1.43 7.63 -23.42
N ILE A 187 0.74 7.30 -24.52
CA ILE A 187 -0.72 7.07 -24.51
C ILE A 187 -1.06 5.94 -23.55
N PHE A 188 -0.36 4.81 -23.67
CA PHE A 188 -0.53 3.66 -22.80
C PHE A 188 -0.29 4.02 -21.34
N ALA A 189 0.88 4.59 -21.01
CA ALA A 189 1.23 4.94 -19.63
C ALA A 189 0.24 5.92 -18.99
N THR A 190 -0.33 6.85 -19.79
CA THR A 190 -1.34 7.80 -19.30
C THR A 190 -2.64 7.10 -18.94
N ALA A 191 -3.13 6.19 -19.80
CA ALA A 191 -4.36 5.44 -19.55
C ALA A 191 -4.22 4.49 -18.36
N VAL A 192 -3.07 3.81 -18.24
CA VAL A 192 -2.77 2.93 -17.10
C VAL A 192 -2.61 3.72 -15.80
N ALA A 193 -2.06 4.94 -15.84
CA ALA A 193 -1.99 5.80 -14.65
C ALA A 193 -3.36 6.32 -14.22
N GLU A 194 -4.28 6.54 -15.17
CA GLU A 194 -5.67 6.87 -14.86
C GLU A 194 -6.39 5.71 -14.16
N ASP A 195 -6.20 4.51 -14.68
CA ASP A 195 -6.70 3.26 -14.12
C ASP A 195 -6.14 3.03 -12.70
N LEU A 196 -4.83 3.13 -12.52
CA LEU A 196 -4.16 3.03 -11.22
C LEU A 196 -4.72 4.04 -10.21
N ARG A 197 -4.90 5.31 -10.61
CA ARG A 197 -5.52 6.35 -9.77
C ARG A 197 -6.92 5.95 -9.34
N ASN A 198 -7.73 5.44 -10.25
CA ASN A 198 -9.12 5.05 -10.00
C ASN A 198 -9.20 3.96 -8.93
N TYR A 199 -8.38 2.91 -9.01
CA TYR A 199 -8.31 1.86 -8.00
C TYR A 199 -7.73 2.34 -6.66
N CYS A 200 -6.79 3.31 -6.68
CA CYS A 200 -6.30 3.93 -5.45
C CYS A 200 -7.36 4.81 -4.78
N PHE A 201 -8.25 5.44 -5.56
CA PHE A 201 -9.41 6.15 -5.01
C PHE A 201 -10.44 5.18 -4.42
N GLU A 202 -10.68 4.03 -5.07
CA GLU A 202 -11.52 2.97 -4.52
C GLU A 202 -10.96 2.45 -3.19
N LEU A 203 -9.66 2.20 -3.09
CA LEU A 203 -9.00 1.81 -1.84
C LEU A 203 -9.22 2.83 -0.72
N GLN A 204 -9.01 4.11 -1.01
CA GLN A 204 -9.24 5.17 -0.02
C GLN A 204 -10.70 5.22 0.41
N ALA A 205 -11.64 5.25 -0.53
CA ALA A 205 -13.07 5.32 -0.23
C ALA A 205 -13.57 4.08 0.51
N ALA A 206 -13.08 2.90 0.14
CA ALA A 206 -13.47 1.64 0.78
C ALA A 206 -12.97 1.51 2.22
N TRP A 207 -11.89 2.20 2.58
CA TRP A 207 -11.38 2.19 3.95
C TRP A 207 -11.85 3.38 4.78
N ASP A 208 -11.77 4.60 4.26
CA ASP A 208 -11.95 5.85 5.00
C ASP A 208 -13.31 6.50 4.70
N PRO A 209 -14.24 6.51 5.65
CA PRO A 209 -15.52 7.23 5.48
C PRO A 209 -15.35 8.76 5.34
N GLY A 210 -14.14 9.28 5.63
CA GLY A 210 -13.75 10.68 5.40
C GLY A 210 -13.12 10.94 4.02
N CYS A 211 -13.15 9.97 3.09
CA CYS A 211 -12.66 10.15 1.74
C CYS A 211 -13.30 11.39 1.07
N PRO A 212 -12.53 12.19 0.28
CA PRO A 212 -13.08 13.32 -0.47
C PRO A 212 -14.30 12.95 -1.31
N ALA A 213 -15.36 13.75 -1.22
CA ALA A 213 -16.65 13.44 -1.84
C ALA A 213 -16.58 13.36 -3.38
N ASP A 214 -15.69 14.09 -4.01
CA ASP A 214 -15.44 14.03 -5.46
C ASP A 214 -14.79 12.71 -5.89
N ARG A 215 -13.90 12.13 -5.06
CA ARG A 215 -13.33 10.80 -5.28
C ARG A 215 -14.38 9.71 -5.08
N VAL A 216 -15.18 9.81 -4.04
CA VAL A 216 -16.30 8.87 -3.81
C VAL A 216 -17.27 8.90 -4.99
N ALA A 217 -17.68 10.09 -5.47
CA ALA A 217 -18.57 10.23 -6.61
C ALA A 217 -17.97 9.64 -7.90
N LEU A 218 -16.68 9.84 -8.16
CA LEU A 218 -16.01 9.21 -9.29
C LEU A 218 -16.08 7.68 -9.20
N VAL A 219 -15.76 7.12 -8.03
CA VAL A 219 -15.69 5.67 -7.83
C VAL A 219 -17.08 5.02 -7.90
N GLU A 220 -18.07 5.58 -7.20
CA GLU A 220 -19.41 4.98 -7.10
C GLU A 220 -20.30 5.32 -8.28
N ASP A 221 -20.35 6.59 -8.70
CA ASP A 221 -21.33 7.08 -9.68
C ASP A 221 -20.84 6.94 -11.12
N GLU A 222 -19.53 7.09 -11.39
CA GLU A 222 -18.98 7.05 -12.74
C GLU A 222 -18.36 5.69 -13.08
N LEU A 223 -17.67 5.06 -12.11
CA LEU A 223 -16.97 3.80 -12.34
C LEU A 223 -17.76 2.58 -11.85
N GLU A 224 -18.83 2.78 -11.10
CA GLU A 224 -19.70 1.73 -10.52
C GLU A 224 -18.90 0.70 -9.68
N LEU A 225 -17.85 1.15 -8.97
CA LEU A 225 -17.01 0.33 -8.09
C LEU A 225 -17.54 0.34 -6.65
N ASN A 226 -17.14 -0.68 -5.87
CA ASN A 226 -17.63 -0.84 -4.49
C ASN A 226 -16.76 -0.07 -3.50
N THR A 227 -17.40 0.73 -2.63
CA THR A 227 -16.71 1.42 -1.52
C THR A 227 -17.14 0.92 -0.16
N VAL A 228 -18.16 0.07 -0.08
CA VAL A 228 -18.67 -0.50 1.16
C VAL A 228 -18.86 -2.00 1.05
N MET A 229 -18.77 -2.67 2.19
CA MET A 229 -19.09 -4.09 2.34
C MET A 229 -20.61 -4.32 2.26
N ASP A 230 -21.05 -5.58 2.15
CA ASP A 230 -22.49 -5.96 2.17
C ASP A 230 -23.23 -5.46 3.43
N SER A 231 -22.50 -5.18 4.51
CA SER A 231 -23.05 -4.58 5.74
C SER A 231 -23.36 -3.09 5.62
N GLY A 232 -22.89 -2.43 4.56
CA GLY A 232 -22.95 -0.97 4.39
C GLY A 232 -21.82 -0.22 5.12
N MET A 233 -20.87 -0.93 5.75
CA MET A 233 -19.71 -0.34 6.42
C MET A 233 -18.51 -0.26 5.46
N THR A 234 -17.66 0.74 5.60
CA THR A 234 -16.31 0.70 5.06
C THR A 234 -15.46 -0.36 5.79
N PHE A 235 -14.32 -0.76 5.22
CA PHE A 235 -13.41 -1.70 5.92
C PHE A 235 -12.84 -1.09 7.21
N GLY A 236 -12.63 0.22 7.24
CA GLY A 236 -12.20 0.93 8.44
C GLY A 236 -13.26 0.91 9.53
N GLU A 237 -14.52 1.23 9.21
CA GLU A 237 -15.64 1.15 10.16
C GLU A 237 -15.85 -0.27 10.65
N ASN A 238 -15.71 -1.27 9.78
CA ASN A 238 -15.82 -2.69 10.14
C ASN A 238 -14.77 -3.10 11.18
N LEU A 239 -13.51 -2.67 11.01
CA LEU A 239 -12.42 -2.98 11.94
C LEU A 239 -12.56 -2.19 13.26
N LEU A 240 -12.90 -0.91 13.19
CA LEU A 240 -13.18 -0.04 14.35
C LEU A 240 -14.39 -0.49 15.16
N GLY A 241 -15.35 -1.16 14.52
CA GLY A 241 -16.55 -1.73 15.14
C GLY A 241 -16.37 -3.15 15.66
N ALA A 242 -15.15 -3.62 15.92
CA ALA A 242 -14.93 -4.97 16.44
C ALA A 242 -15.74 -5.24 17.71
N GLY A 243 -16.42 -6.39 17.77
CA GLY A 243 -17.31 -6.77 18.84
C GLY A 243 -18.75 -6.22 18.72
N GLU A 244 -19.01 -5.28 17.80
CA GLU A 244 -20.33 -4.71 17.56
C GLU A 244 -21.14 -5.49 16.52
N ALA A 245 -22.47 -5.26 16.55
CA ALA A 245 -23.36 -5.85 15.55
C ALA A 245 -23.05 -5.28 14.16
N GLY A 246 -22.87 -6.15 13.18
CA GLY A 246 -22.54 -5.77 11.81
C GLY A 246 -21.06 -5.95 11.46
N SER A 247 -20.14 -5.79 12.42
CA SER A 247 -18.73 -6.06 12.17
C SER A 247 -18.47 -7.56 11.95
N THR A 248 -17.56 -7.86 11.01
CA THR A 248 -17.03 -9.22 10.80
C THR A 248 -16.03 -9.61 11.89
N TYR A 249 -15.40 -8.66 12.54
CA TYR A 249 -14.50 -8.85 13.68
C TYR A 249 -15.33 -9.02 14.96
N LYS A 250 -15.56 -10.28 15.37
CA LYS A 250 -16.46 -10.58 16.50
C LYS A 250 -15.87 -10.24 17.86
N THR A 251 -14.55 -10.06 17.97
CA THR A 251 -13.83 -9.72 19.20
C THR A 251 -12.64 -8.82 18.86
N TRP A 252 -12.15 -8.05 19.83
CA TRP A 252 -10.93 -7.25 19.72
C TRP A 252 -9.70 -8.15 19.55
N GLN A 253 -9.69 -9.33 20.19
CA GLN A 253 -8.63 -10.33 20.02
C GLN A 253 -8.51 -10.76 18.56
N TYR A 254 -9.65 -11.01 17.89
CA TYR A 254 -9.65 -11.39 16.49
C TYR A 254 -9.18 -10.22 15.59
N ALA A 255 -9.61 -9.00 15.87
CA ALA A 255 -9.18 -7.82 15.11
C ALA A 255 -7.65 -7.63 15.20
N VAL A 256 -7.08 -7.66 16.41
CA VAL A 256 -5.63 -7.52 16.62
C VAL A 256 -4.86 -8.68 15.99
N SER A 257 -5.31 -9.93 16.18
CA SER A 257 -4.66 -11.10 15.56
C SER A 257 -4.69 -11.01 14.03
N ASN A 258 -5.77 -10.51 13.44
CA ASN A 258 -5.86 -10.33 11.98
C ASN A 258 -4.86 -9.29 11.47
N ILE A 259 -4.68 -8.16 12.16
CA ILE A 259 -3.66 -7.16 11.80
C ILE A 259 -2.26 -7.81 11.84
N LEU A 260 -1.97 -8.60 12.88
CA LEU A 260 -0.66 -9.22 13.06
C LEU A 260 -0.39 -10.34 12.04
N VAL A 261 -1.39 -11.18 11.72
CA VAL A 261 -1.20 -12.36 10.84
C VAL A 261 -1.52 -12.01 9.38
N ALA A 262 -2.76 -11.63 9.08
CA ALA A 262 -3.18 -11.39 7.70
C ALA A 262 -2.52 -10.14 7.08
N GLY A 263 -2.04 -9.24 7.94
CA GLY A 263 -1.25 -8.07 7.54
C GLY A 263 0.24 -8.31 7.73
N CYS A 264 0.74 -8.07 8.94
CA CYS A 264 2.18 -7.98 9.21
C CYS A 264 2.98 -9.27 8.91
N SER A 265 2.48 -10.45 9.32
CA SER A 265 3.14 -11.72 9.06
C SER A 265 3.08 -12.09 7.57
N ASN A 266 1.93 -11.85 6.91
CA ASN A 266 1.78 -12.14 5.49
C ASN A 266 2.84 -11.44 4.66
N ILE A 267 3.04 -10.13 4.86
CA ILE A 267 4.06 -9.39 4.09
C ILE A 267 5.49 -9.78 4.48
N CYS A 268 5.76 -10.19 5.72
CA CYS A 268 7.06 -10.79 6.06
C CYS A 268 7.35 -12.01 5.21
N ASN A 269 6.38 -12.95 5.17
CA ASN A 269 6.52 -14.16 4.39
C ASN A 269 6.68 -13.87 2.89
N GLU A 270 5.92 -12.92 2.37
CA GLU A 270 5.99 -12.54 0.97
C GLU A 270 7.35 -11.93 0.61
N VAL A 271 7.84 -10.95 1.38
CA VAL A 271 9.14 -10.34 1.12
C VAL A 271 10.28 -11.35 1.25
N ALA A 272 10.30 -12.16 2.32
CA ALA A 272 11.40 -13.08 2.54
C ALA A 272 11.42 -14.25 1.56
N ASN A 273 10.26 -14.87 1.29
CA ASN A 273 10.19 -16.15 0.61
C ASN A 273 9.77 -16.04 -0.86
N THR A 274 9.01 -14.99 -1.22
CA THR A 274 8.55 -14.77 -2.60
C THR A 274 9.38 -13.67 -3.27
N LYS A 275 9.29 -12.41 -2.80
CA LYS A 275 9.92 -11.26 -3.46
C LYS A 275 11.46 -11.37 -3.51
N ILE A 276 12.11 -11.77 -2.43
CA ILE A 276 13.57 -12.02 -2.41
C ILE A 276 13.88 -13.49 -2.68
N GLY A 277 13.19 -14.40 -1.99
CA GLY A 277 13.53 -15.81 -1.89
C GLY A 277 13.49 -16.54 -3.21
N THR A 278 12.46 -16.28 -4.04
CA THR A 278 12.30 -16.95 -5.35
C THR A 278 13.57 -16.79 -6.21
N ALA A 279 13.99 -15.56 -6.45
CA ALA A 279 15.18 -15.28 -7.26
C ALA A 279 16.49 -15.63 -6.54
N TYR A 280 16.55 -15.43 -5.21
CA TYR A 280 17.73 -15.74 -4.42
C TYR A 280 18.06 -17.24 -4.41
N TYR A 281 17.06 -18.12 -4.24
CA TYR A 281 17.23 -19.57 -4.20
C TYR A 281 17.11 -20.26 -5.56
N ALA A 282 16.77 -19.52 -6.62
CA ALA A 282 16.59 -20.07 -7.96
C ALA A 282 17.77 -20.93 -8.40
N ALA A 283 17.50 -22.08 -9.01
CA ALA A 283 18.52 -22.91 -9.62
C ALA A 283 19.15 -22.20 -10.84
N ALA A 284 20.37 -22.61 -11.22
CA ALA A 284 21.09 -21.98 -12.34
C ALA A 284 20.39 -22.17 -13.70
N ASP A 285 19.56 -23.18 -13.83
CA ASP A 285 18.79 -23.55 -15.02
C ASP A 285 17.31 -23.13 -14.95
N ASP A 286 16.89 -22.48 -13.88
CA ASP A 286 15.54 -21.94 -13.68
C ASP A 286 15.52 -20.45 -14.01
N ALA A 287 15.39 -20.13 -15.29
CA ALA A 287 15.38 -18.74 -15.75
C ALA A 287 14.13 -17.97 -15.25
N GLU A 288 12.96 -18.62 -15.17
CA GLU A 288 11.73 -18.02 -14.72
C GLU A 288 11.85 -17.56 -13.26
N ALA A 289 12.31 -18.44 -12.36
CA ALA A 289 12.54 -18.06 -10.96
C ALA A 289 13.65 -17.01 -10.81
N GLN A 290 14.68 -17.02 -11.68
CA GLN A 290 15.73 -16.00 -11.65
C GLN A 290 15.26 -14.63 -12.09
N ASP A 291 14.27 -14.54 -12.96
CA ASP A 291 13.72 -13.30 -13.49
C ASP A 291 12.43 -12.88 -12.76
N TYR A 292 12.06 -13.62 -11.71
CA TYR A 292 10.96 -13.28 -10.81
C TYR A 292 11.37 -12.13 -9.88
N ILE A 293 11.39 -10.92 -10.42
CA ILE A 293 11.91 -9.70 -9.76
C ILE A 293 10.92 -8.57 -9.89
N GLU A 294 10.60 -7.98 -8.75
CA GLU A 294 9.81 -6.77 -8.64
C GLU A 294 10.68 -5.52 -8.85
N SER A 295 10.15 -4.49 -9.50
CA SER A 295 10.81 -3.20 -9.78
C SER A 295 12.21 -3.30 -10.41
N PRO A 296 12.39 -4.12 -11.48
CA PRO A 296 13.71 -4.31 -12.08
C PRO A 296 14.18 -3.11 -12.92
N TYR A 297 13.25 -2.32 -13.48
CA TYR A 297 13.56 -1.23 -14.42
C TYR A 297 14.00 0.04 -13.73
N SER A 298 13.41 0.38 -12.60
CA SER A 298 13.83 1.45 -11.69
C SER A 298 14.99 1.03 -10.79
N LYS A 299 15.25 -0.28 -10.68
CA LYS A 299 16.21 -0.91 -9.75
C LYS A 299 15.93 -0.59 -8.28
N LYS A 300 14.63 -0.53 -7.91
CA LYS A 300 14.18 -0.13 -6.57
C LYS A 300 13.72 -1.28 -5.69
N SER A 301 13.82 -2.54 -6.11
CA SER A 301 13.35 -3.72 -5.36
C SER A 301 13.69 -3.66 -3.86
N TYR A 302 14.94 -3.38 -3.47
CA TYR A 302 15.31 -3.29 -2.06
C TYR A 302 14.66 -2.11 -1.32
N THR A 303 14.32 -1.03 -2.01
CA THR A 303 13.58 0.10 -1.44
C THR A 303 12.14 -0.31 -1.19
N ASP A 304 11.54 -1.01 -2.14
CA ASP A 304 10.18 -1.51 -2.07
C ASP A 304 10.05 -2.54 -0.93
N PHE A 305 10.94 -3.52 -0.86
CA PHE A 305 11.00 -4.49 0.25
C PHE A 305 11.18 -3.82 1.62
N LYS A 306 11.96 -2.74 1.70
CA LYS A 306 12.09 -1.97 2.94
C LYS A 306 10.78 -1.27 3.28
N ASP A 307 10.09 -0.67 2.32
CA ASP A 307 8.81 -0.01 2.53
C ASP A 307 7.74 -1.01 2.96
N ASN A 308 7.76 -2.27 2.46
CA ASN A 308 6.93 -3.37 2.98
C ASN A 308 7.18 -3.61 4.48
N ILE A 309 8.42 -3.70 4.91
CA ILE A 309 8.73 -3.92 6.34
C ILE A 309 8.44 -2.66 7.18
N LEU A 310 8.55 -1.46 6.61
CA LEU A 310 8.12 -0.22 7.28
C LEU A 310 6.60 -0.17 7.47
N SER A 311 5.79 -0.79 6.60
CA SER A 311 4.34 -0.90 6.81
C SER A 311 4.01 -1.65 8.12
N ILE A 312 4.79 -2.69 8.45
CA ILE A 312 4.69 -3.42 9.72
C ILE A 312 5.07 -2.51 10.90
N GLN A 313 6.17 -1.75 10.74
CA GLN A 313 6.60 -0.81 11.78
C GLN A 313 5.51 0.21 12.09
N TYR A 314 4.89 0.79 11.08
CA TYR A 314 3.83 1.79 11.26
C TYR A 314 2.59 1.17 11.90
N SER A 315 2.20 -0.04 11.48
CA SER A 315 1.10 -0.80 12.07
C SER A 315 1.34 -1.08 13.55
N LEU A 316 2.55 -1.53 13.93
CA LEU A 316 2.90 -1.81 15.31
C LEU A 316 3.07 -0.55 16.16
N TYR A 317 3.51 0.57 15.57
CA TYR A 317 3.81 1.81 16.30
C TYR A 317 2.65 2.82 16.30
N GLY A 318 1.58 2.57 15.53
CA GLY A 318 0.34 3.32 15.56
C GLY A 318 0.35 4.61 14.72
N GLY A 319 1.30 4.81 13.81
CA GLY A 319 1.33 6.01 12.97
C GLY A 319 2.24 5.89 11.76
N ASN A 320 1.83 6.47 10.64
CA ASN A 320 2.66 6.57 9.46
C ASN A 320 3.94 7.38 9.76
N GLY A 321 5.09 6.84 9.36
CA GLY A 321 6.41 7.42 9.63
C GLY A 321 6.87 7.30 11.08
N ALA A 322 6.14 6.59 11.95
CA ALA A 322 6.51 6.40 13.34
C ALA A 322 7.80 5.58 13.48
N THR A 323 8.75 6.10 14.24
CA THR A 323 10.02 5.42 14.60
C THR A 323 10.04 4.95 16.04
N VAL A 324 9.01 5.32 16.81
CA VAL A 324 8.82 4.95 18.23
C VAL A 324 7.33 4.64 18.41
N ALA A 325 7.05 3.56 19.13
CA ALA A 325 5.70 3.17 19.47
C ALA A 325 4.99 4.26 20.30
N SER A 326 3.77 4.62 19.89
CA SER A 326 2.91 5.48 20.69
C SER A 326 2.45 4.77 21.97
N ARG A 327 1.81 5.49 22.89
CA ARG A 327 1.33 4.89 24.13
C ARG A 327 0.16 3.92 23.94
N THR A 328 -0.63 4.12 22.90
CA THR A 328 -1.83 3.33 22.58
C THR A 328 -1.60 2.33 21.46
N SER A 329 -0.40 2.29 20.87
CA SER A 329 -0.08 1.40 19.76
C SER A 329 -0.14 -0.09 20.10
N LEU A 330 -0.22 -0.94 19.07
CA LEU A 330 -0.15 -2.40 19.20
C LEU A 330 1.12 -2.85 19.93
N MET A 331 2.29 -2.23 19.66
CA MET A 331 3.53 -2.56 20.35
C MET A 331 3.46 -2.23 21.84
N SER A 332 2.85 -1.10 22.20
CA SER A 332 2.66 -0.74 23.62
C SER A 332 1.65 -1.66 24.30
N PHE A 333 0.57 -2.03 23.63
CA PHE A 333 -0.37 -3.04 24.11
C PHE A 333 0.35 -4.37 24.41
N LEU A 334 1.12 -4.92 23.48
CA LEU A 334 1.86 -6.17 23.66
C LEU A 334 2.81 -6.08 24.88
N ARG A 335 3.51 -4.96 25.02
CA ARG A 335 4.48 -4.74 26.11
C ARG A 335 3.81 -4.61 27.47
N GLU A 336 2.73 -3.86 27.58
CA GLU A 336 2.11 -3.49 28.84
C GLU A 336 1.15 -4.56 29.38
N HIS A 337 0.60 -5.39 28.49
CA HIS A 337 -0.33 -6.47 28.86
C HIS A 337 0.31 -7.86 28.98
N GLY A 338 1.65 -7.94 28.94
CA GLY A 338 2.39 -9.12 29.38
C GLY A 338 2.76 -10.11 28.27
N TYR A 339 2.84 -9.67 27.02
CA TYR A 339 3.48 -10.48 25.99
C TYR A 339 4.99 -10.57 26.27
N ALA A 340 5.45 -11.73 26.71
CA ALA A 340 6.79 -11.91 27.24
C ALA A 340 7.92 -11.60 26.24
N ARG A 341 7.63 -11.75 24.93
CA ARG A 341 8.61 -11.54 23.84
C ARG A 341 8.49 -10.18 23.15
N ALA A 342 7.77 -9.21 23.72
CA ALA A 342 7.57 -7.90 23.10
C ALA A 342 8.89 -7.17 22.76
N ALA A 343 9.91 -7.28 23.63
CA ALA A 343 11.23 -6.69 23.36
C ALA A 343 11.99 -7.41 22.22
N GLU A 344 11.81 -8.73 22.08
CA GLU A 344 12.38 -9.51 21.00
C GLU A 344 11.72 -9.12 19.66
N LEU A 345 10.40 -8.99 19.63
CA LEU A 345 9.64 -8.55 18.46
C LEU A 345 10.11 -7.16 17.98
N GLU A 346 10.22 -6.21 18.89
CA GLU A 346 10.70 -4.86 18.55
C GLU A 346 12.15 -4.89 18.04
N SER A 347 13.00 -5.75 18.59
CA SER A 347 14.38 -5.92 18.15
C SER A 347 14.46 -6.59 16.77
N ALA A 348 13.62 -7.59 16.51
CA ALA A 348 13.55 -8.26 15.21
C ALA A 348 13.05 -7.32 14.12
N LEU A 349 12.02 -6.50 14.39
CA LEU A 349 11.55 -5.46 13.48
C LEU A 349 12.69 -4.50 13.08
N LYS A 350 13.40 -3.97 14.04
CA LYS A 350 14.55 -3.07 13.79
C LYS A 350 15.66 -3.77 13.01
N ALA A 351 15.91 -5.06 13.28
CA ALA A 351 16.90 -5.84 12.56
C ALA A 351 16.49 -6.13 11.10
N ALA A 352 15.20 -6.39 10.84
CA ALA A 352 14.68 -6.57 9.50
C ALA A 352 14.82 -5.28 8.65
N VAL A 353 14.41 -4.14 9.18
CA VAL A 353 14.59 -2.82 8.53
C VAL A 353 16.07 -2.55 8.26
N ALA A 354 16.95 -2.75 9.27
CA ALA A 354 18.38 -2.50 9.13
C ALA A 354 19.04 -3.43 8.10
N SER A 355 18.55 -4.66 7.93
CA SER A 355 19.08 -5.59 6.93
C SER A 355 18.77 -5.13 5.50
N LEU A 356 17.59 -4.55 5.28
CA LEU A 356 17.21 -3.95 3.98
C LEU A 356 17.94 -2.62 3.72
N ASP A 357 18.21 -1.83 4.78
CA ASP A 357 19.13 -0.70 4.66
C ASP A 357 20.53 -1.13 4.22
N ALA A 358 21.02 -2.26 4.73
CA ALA A 358 22.31 -2.81 4.29
C ALA A 358 22.27 -3.27 2.83
N CYS A 359 21.15 -3.82 2.35
CA CYS A 359 20.94 -4.15 0.94
C CYS A 359 21.03 -2.89 0.05
N ILE A 360 20.30 -1.84 0.40
CA ILE A 360 20.30 -0.56 -0.32
C ILE A 360 21.70 0.07 -0.31
N ASN A 361 22.34 0.12 0.86
CA ASN A 361 23.66 0.70 1.05
C ASN A 361 24.80 -0.11 0.40
N SER A 362 24.56 -1.35 -0.05
CA SER A 362 25.52 -2.12 -0.83
C SER A 362 25.83 -1.45 -2.19
N GLY A 363 24.94 -0.60 -2.67
CA GLY A 363 25.06 0.06 -3.96
C GLY A 363 24.85 -0.85 -5.17
N VAL A 364 24.45 -2.11 -4.96
CA VAL A 364 24.17 -3.10 -6.01
C VAL A 364 22.68 -3.42 -5.97
N ALA A 365 21.96 -3.16 -7.06
CA ALA A 365 20.53 -3.45 -7.13
C ALA A 365 20.27 -4.98 -7.09
N PHE A 366 19.09 -5.37 -6.61
CA PHE A 366 18.71 -6.78 -6.50
C PHE A 366 18.74 -7.49 -7.85
N VAL A 367 18.23 -6.84 -8.90
CA VAL A 367 18.25 -7.38 -10.27
C VAL A 367 19.67 -7.64 -10.81
N ASP A 368 20.65 -6.85 -10.38
CA ASP A 368 22.04 -6.99 -10.81
C ASP A 368 22.81 -8.09 -10.05
N ASN A 369 22.38 -8.40 -8.80
CA ASN A 369 22.96 -9.50 -8.00
C ASN A 369 21.95 -10.09 -7.01
N LYS A 370 21.07 -10.93 -7.51
CA LYS A 370 19.99 -11.60 -6.75
C LYS A 370 20.51 -12.46 -5.58
N LYS A 371 21.73 -12.99 -5.70
CA LYS A 371 22.36 -13.89 -4.71
C LYS A 371 23.39 -13.20 -3.83
N ALA A 372 23.30 -11.87 -3.68
CA ALA A 372 24.16 -11.13 -2.77
C ALA A 372 23.98 -11.64 -1.32
N PRO A 373 25.07 -11.82 -0.53
CA PRO A 373 24.96 -12.27 0.85
C PRO A 373 24.06 -11.39 1.74
N VAL A 374 23.97 -10.09 1.43
CA VAL A 374 23.09 -9.15 2.14
C VAL A 374 21.61 -9.50 1.95
N ALA A 375 21.21 -10.01 0.77
CA ALA A 375 19.86 -10.48 0.51
C ALA A 375 19.52 -11.71 1.37
N GLY A 376 20.43 -12.67 1.47
CA GLY A 376 20.27 -13.82 2.36
C GLY A 376 20.12 -13.43 3.82
N THR A 377 20.89 -12.43 4.26
CA THR A 377 20.75 -11.86 5.62
C THR A 377 19.39 -11.20 5.82
N ALA A 378 18.88 -10.49 4.82
CA ALA A 378 17.54 -9.88 4.88
C ALA A 378 16.45 -10.96 5.03
N ILE A 379 16.49 -12.03 4.24
CA ILE A 379 15.59 -13.19 4.35
C ILE A 379 15.58 -13.73 5.79
N GLU A 380 16.76 -13.97 6.38
CA GLU A 380 16.87 -14.49 7.76
C GLU A 380 16.24 -13.56 8.80
N LYS A 381 16.46 -12.24 8.68
CA LYS A 381 15.94 -11.26 9.65
C LYS A 381 14.45 -11.07 9.52
N ILE A 382 13.91 -11.09 8.31
CA ILE A 382 12.47 -10.97 8.04
C ILE A 382 11.74 -12.23 8.50
N ASN A 383 12.26 -13.44 8.25
CA ASN A 383 11.67 -14.68 8.76
C ASN A 383 11.67 -14.73 10.31
N ALA A 384 12.71 -14.21 10.96
CA ALA A 384 12.73 -14.11 12.43
C ALA A 384 11.69 -13.11 12.98
N LEU A 385 11.38 -12.05 12.24
CA LEU A 385 10.28 -11.13 12.55
C LEU A 385 8.93 -11.82 12.38
N ASP A 386 8.74 -12.56 11.30
CA ASP A 386 7.52 -13.31 11.01
C ASP A 386 7.15 -14.30 12.13
N GLU A 387 8.11 -15.08 12.61
CA GLU A 387 7.89 -16.01 13.73
C GLU A 387 7.36 -15.29 14.99
N LEU A 388 7.90 -14.10 15.30
CA LEU A 388 7.50 -13.32 16.46
C LEU A 388 6.14 -12.65 16.31
N LEU A 389 5.77 -12.25 15.09
CA LEU A 389 4.44 -11.72 14.78
C LEU A 389 3.36 -12.79 14.97
N ASN A 390 3.60 -14.00 14.49
CA ASN A 390 2.70 -15.15 14.67
C ASN A 390 2.57 -15.51 16.15
N ASP A 391 3.66 -15.57 16.92
CA ASP A 391 3.64 -15.84 18.36
C ASP A 391 2.86 -14.74 19.12
N ALA A 392 3.04 -13.47 18.76
CA ALA A 392 2.29 -12.36 19.34
C ALA A 392 0.78 -12.43 19.03
N ALA A 393 0.42 -12.82 17.81
CA ALA A 393 -0.97 -13.01 17.43
C ALA A 393 -1.62 -14.16 18.19
N ASP A 394 -0.93 -15.29 18.31
CA ASP A 394 -1.37 -16.46 19.08
C ASP A 394 -1.55 -16.14 20.57
N TRP A 395 -0.71 -15.28 21.10
CA TRP A 395 -0.83 -14.78 22.49
C TRP A 395 -2.06 -13.87 22.62
N ALA A 396 -2.21 -12.88 21.72
CA ALA A 396 -3.33 -11.92 21.77
C ALA A 396 -4.69 -12.61 21.62
N ALA A 397 -4.78 -13.66 20.78
CA ALA A 397 -6.01 -14.44 20.58
C ALA A 397 -6.50 -15.19 21.83
N LYS A 398 -5.67 -15.35 22.86
CA LYS A 398 -5.99 -16.10 24.10
C LYS A 398 -6.42 -15.21 25.28
N LEU A 399 -6.35 -13.89 25.11
CA LEU A 399 -6.78 -12.94 26.12
C LEU A 399 -8.30 -12.79 26.15
#